data_2f9d1477ca5129785a01050732ed9319
#
_entry.id   2f9d1477ca5129785a01050732ed9319
#
_cell.length_a   1.000
_cell.length_b   1.000
_cell.length_c   1.000
_cell.angle_alpha   90.00
_cell.angle_beta   90.00
_cell.angle_gamma   90.00
#
_symmetry.space_group_name_H-M   'P 1'
#
loop_
_entity.id
_entity.type
_entity.pdbx_description
1 polymer ?
#
loop_
_entity_poly.entity_id
_entity_poly.type
_entity_poly.pdbx_seq_one_letter_code
_entity_poly.pdbx_strand_id
1 'polypeptide(L)'
;MDKNYIKTRKLHSVITDWVYTFKPTHLLTVRLPIPATNAEQASAHKILYRTMKQFEKNTIKSHWNKKTLHFIGMAERGKTKSWHWHLLLIAPNHHTNKLKAAANKTIKNMKLSEETIHITPIKNNPQYVIGYCLKELDADKNTRFDSDRLIFSWDLFDLKYKSHKPHKPKVLNKQNH
;
A
#
# COMPACT_ATOMS: atom_id res chain seq x y z
N MET A 1 19.57 6.61 -27.54
CA MET A 1 19.09 6.42 -26.16
C MET A 1 17.80 7.21 -26.00
N ASP A 2 16.70 6.54 -25.65
CA ASP A 2 15.38 7.19 -25.56
C ASP A 2 15.33 8.16 -24.37
N LYS A 3 14.96 9.42 -24.64
CA LYS A 3 14.86 10.49 -23.62
C LYS A 3 13.86 10.13 -22.52
N ASN A 4 12.85 9.31 -22.82
CA ASN A 4 11.84 8.84 -21.85
C ASN A 4 12.44 7.84 -20.85
N TYR A 5 13.34 6.96 -21.31
CA TYR A 5 14.03 6.01 -20.45
C TYR A 5 14.91 6.70 -19.39
N ILE A 6 15.60 7.77 -19.78
CA ILE A 6 16.43 8.56 -18.85
C ILE A 6 15.57 9.27 -17.80
N LYS A 7 14.39 9.78 -18.19
CA LYS A 7 13.45 10.43 -17.24
C LYS A 7 12.89 9.44 -16.22
N THR A 8 12.51 8.25 -16.64
CA THR A 8 11.94 7.21 -15.77
C THR A 8 12.97 6.72 -14.75
N ARG A 9 14.21 6.48 -15.17
CA ARG A 9 15.31 6.11 -14.26
C ARG A 9 15.60 7.18 -13.21
N LYS A 10 15.59 8.46 -13.60
CA LYS A 10 15.76 9.57 -12.67
C LYS A 10 14.62 9.61 -11.66
N LEU A 11 13.38 9.41 -12.09
CA LEU A 11 12.21 9.40 -11.22
C LEU A 11 12.27 8.25 -10.21
N HIS A 12 12.60 7.04 -10.66
CA HIS A 12 12.78 5.88 -9.79
C HIS A 12 13.84 6.13 -8.71
N SER A 13 15.00 6.66 -9.09
CA SER A 13 16.06 7.02 -8.14
C SER A 13 15.58 8.06 -7.11
N VAL A 14 14.95 9.14 -7.58
CA VAL A 14 14.43 10.20 -6.70
C VAL A 14 13.39 9.66 -5.71
N ILE A 15 12.47 8.81 -6.18
CA ILE A 15 11.46 8.20 -5.30
C ILE A 15 12.14 7.23 -4.33
N THR A 16 13.11 6.44 -4.77
CA THR A 16 13.87 5.53 -3.91
C THR A 16 14.58 6.28 -2.78
N ASP A 17 15.26 7.37 -3.10
CA ASP A 17 15.97 8.21 -2.13
C ASP A 17 14.98 8.88 -1.17
N TRP A 18 13.86 9.37 -1.68
CA TRP A 18 12.81 9.95 -0.85
C TRP A 18 12.20 8.92 0.11
N VAL A 19 11.86 7.73 -0.36
CA VAL A 19 11.34 6.64 0.49
C VAL A 19 12.37 6.19 1.52
N TYR A 20 13.65 6.20 1.18
CA TYR A 20 14.73 5.89 2.10
C TYR A 20 14.77 6.82 3.31
N THR A 21 14.37 8.09 3.16
CA THR A 21 14.32 9.06 4.28
C THR A 21 13.35 8.64 5.40
N PHE A 22 12.32 7.85 5.10
CA PHE A 22 11.36 7.34 6.09
C PHE A 22 11.89 6.15 6.90
N LYS A 23 13.07 5.63 6.58
CA LYS A 23 13.74 4.52 7.28
C LYS A 23 12.82 3.30 7.46
N PRO A 24 12.30 2.70 6.38
CA PRO A 24 11.46 1.53 6.48
C PRO A 24 12.22 0.38 7.15
N THR A 25 11.54 -0.35 8.01
CA THR A 25 12.13 -1.40 8.85
C THR A 25 11.79 -2.81 8.39
N HIS A 26 10.67 -2.96 7.70
CA HIS A 26 10.18 -4.26 7.23
C HIS A 26 9.57 -4.15 5.84
N LEU A 27 9.74 -5.21 5.06
CA LEU A 27 8.99 -5.46 3.84
C LEU A 27 7.78 -6.34 4.19
N LEU A 28 6.60 -5.84 3.90
CA LEU A 28 5.34 -6.57 4.00
C LEU A 28 4.86 -6.90 2.59
N THR A 29 4.73 -8.17 2.26
CA THR A 29 4.11 -8.61 1.00
C THR A 29 2.69 -9.08 1.28
N VAL A 30 1.71 -8.50 0.58
CA VAL A 30 0.31 -8.92 0.66
C VAL A 30 -0.11 -9.49 -0.69
N ARG A 31 -0.53 -10.76 -0.72
CA ARG A 31 -1.01 -11.46 -1.91
C ARG A 31 -2.48 -11.76 -1.75
N LEU A 32 -3.30 -11.26 -2.66
CA LEU A 32 -4.74 -11.54 -2.65
C LEU A 32 -5.09 -12.38 -3.88
N PRO A 33 -5.97 -13.38 -3.74
CA PRO A 33 -6.41 -14.23 -4.85
C PRO A 33 -7.41 -13.48 -5.76
N ILE A 34 -7.03 -12.29 -6.22
CA ILE A 34 -7.85 -11.43 -7.06
C ILE A 34 -7.15 -11.27 -8.40
N PRO A 35 -7.83 -11.50 -9.53
CA PRO A 35 -7.25 -11.30 -10.85
C PRO A 35 -6.69 -9.89 -11.02
N ALA A 36 -5.49 -9.78 -11.58
CA ALA A 36 -4.82 -8.50 -11.80
C ALA A 36 -5.33 -7.82 -13.09
N THR A 37 -6.61 -7.54 -13.15
CA THR A 37 -7.25 -6.76 -14.22
C THR A 37 -7.53 -5.34 -13.75
N ASN A 38 -7.64 -4.39 -14.68
CA ASN A 38 -7.98 -3.02 -14.32
C ASN A 38 -9.38 -2.92 -13.70
N ALA A 39 -10.33 -3.77 -14.13
CA ALA A 39 -11.68 -3.83 -13.59
C ALA A 39 -11.70 -4.24 -12.10
N GLU A 40 -10.75 -5.09 -11.68
CA GLU A 40 -10.68 -5.59 -10.31
C GLU A 40 -9.78 -4.76 -9.38
N GLN A 41 -9.10 -3.73 -9.90
CA GLN A 41 -8.16 -2.93 -9.12
C GLN A 41 -8.83 -2.26 -7.92
N ALA A 42 -10.00 -1.65 -8.11
CA ALA A 42 -10.72 -0.99 -7.02
C ALA A 42 -11.17 -1.98 -5.94
N SER A 43 -11.63 -3.18 -6.35
CA SER A 43 -11.98 -4.27 -5.43
C SER A 43 -10.77 -4.76 -4.65
N ALA A 44 -9.65 -4.93 -5.33
CA ALA A 44 -8.39 -5.37 -4.73
C ALA A 44 -7.88 -4.34 -3.70
N HIS A 45 -7.91 -3.05 -4.00
CA HIS A 45 -7.57 -1.98 -3.05
C HIS A 45 -8.49 -1.96 -1.83
N LYS A 46 -9.79 -2.19 -2.02
CA LYS A 46 -10.74 -2.26 -0.89
C LYS A 46 -10.44 -3.43 0.05
N ILE A 47 -10.04 -4.58 -0.49
CA ILE A 47 -9.66 -5.74 0.32
C ILE A 47 -8.32 -5.49 0.99
N LEU A 48 -7.33 -4.94 0.28
CA LEU A 48 -6.06 -4.53 0.87
C LEU A 48 -6.28 -3.58 2.05
N TYR A 49 -7.12 -2.55 1.87
CA TYR A 49 -7.48 -1.61 2.94
C TYR A 49 -8.00 -2.34 4.20
N ARG A 50 -8.96 -3.25 4.03
CA ARG A 50 -9.52 -4.02 5.15
C ARG A 50 -8.46 -4.89 5.82
N THR A 51 -7.61 -5.53 5.03
CA THR A 51 -6.51 -6.37 5.51
C THR A 51 -5.51 -5.54 6.33
N MET A 52 -5.12 -4.37 5.82
CA MET A 52 -4.18 -3.50 6.51
C MET A 52 -4.78 -2.90 7.79
N LYS A 53 -6.05 -2.54 7.80
CA LYS A 53 -6.74 -2.10 9.02
C LYS A 53 -6.82 -3.19 10.09
N GLN A 54 -7.08 -4.43 9.70
CA GLN A 54 -7.09 -5.54 10.64
C GLN A 54 -5.67 -5.85 11.14
N PHE A 55 -4.67 -5.77 10.28
CA PHE A 55 -3.26 -5.94 10.64
C PHE A 55 -2.81 -4.85 11.63
N GLU A 56 -3.14 -3.59 11.36
CA GLU A 56 -2.86 -2.46 12.25
C GLU A 56 -3.49 -2.68 13.63
N LYS A 57 -4.78 -3.02 13.68
CA LYS A 57 -5.49 -3.34 14.92
C LYS A 57 -4.80 -4.45 15.73
N ASN A 58 -4.36 -5.50 15.05
CA ASN A 58 -3.67 -6.63 15.70
C ASN A 58 -2.25 -6.26 16.17
N THR A 59 -1.60 -5.28 15.52
CA THR A 59 -0.25 -4.81 15.86
C THR A 59 -0.26 -3.83 17.02
N ILE A 60 -1.12 -2.81 16.97
CA ILE A 60 -1.15 -1.68 17.91
C ILE A 60 -2.05 -1.97 19.11
N LYS A 61 -3.00 -2.90 18.97
CA LYS A 61 -3.93 -3.33 20.01
C LYS A 61 -4.80 -2.17 20.57
N SER A 62 -4.66 -1.86 21.88
CA SER A 62 -5.57 -0.96 22.61
C SER A 62 -5.65 0.48 22.09
N HIS A 63 -4.68 0.93 21.33
CA HIS A 63 -4.63 2.31 20.82
C HIS A 63 -4.67 2.38 19.29
N TRP A 64 -5.19 1.36 18.64
CA TRP A 64 -5.21 1.26 17.18
C TRP A 64 -5.98 2.40 16.49
N ASN A 65 -6.98 2.96 17.14
CA ASN A 65 -7.79 4.09 16.63
C ASN A 65 -7.08 5.45 16.71
N LYS A 66 -5.98 5.54 17.46
CA LYS A 66 -5.19 6.77 17.65
C LYS A 66 -3.83 6.72 16.95
N LYS A 67 -3.38 5.53 16.54
CA LYS A 67 -2.07 5.33 15.94
C LYS A 67 -2.26 4.66 14.59
N THR A 68 -1.53 5.10 13.61
CA THR A 68 -1.54 4.54 12.26
C THR A 68 -0.19 3.89 11.97
N LEU A 69 -0.19 2.68 11.45
CA LEU A 69 0.99 2.09 10.86
C LEU A 69 1.28 2.80 9.56
N HIS A 70 2.49 3.35 9.45
CA HIS A 70 2.91 3.99 8.22
C HIS A 70 3.53 2.96 7.28
N PHE A 71 3.13 3.02 6.02
CA PHE A 71 3.75 2.24 4.95
C PHE A 71 3.69 2.98 3.63
N ILE A 72 4.62 2.65 2.78
CA ILE A 72 4.71 3.09 1.39
C ILE A 72 4.88 1.83 0.57
N GLY A 73 4.15 1.69 -0.52
CA GLY A 73 4.25 0.49 -1.29
C GLY A 73 3.72 0.60 -2.70
N MET A 74 3.81 -0.50 -3.39
CA MET A 74 3.42 -0.59 -4.78
C MET A 74 2.61 -1.85 -5.05
N ALA A 75 1.56 -1.67 -5.87
CA ALA A 75 0.81 -2.78 -6.44
C ALA A 75 1.60 -3.40 -7.59
N GLU A 76 1.76 -4.71 -7.55
CA GLU A 76 2.41 -5.49 -8.60
C GLU A 76 1.40 -6.49 -9.21
N ARG A 77 1.43 -6.61 -10.54
CA ARG A 77 0.75 -7.69 -11.25
C ARG A 77 1.67 -8.91 -11.26
N GLY A 78 1.40 -9.86 -10.38
CA GLY A 78 2.21 -11.07 -10.28
C GLY A 78 2.20 -11.93 -11.54
N LYS A 79 3.21 -12.78 -11.69
CA LYS A 79 3.29 -13.78 -12.78
C LYS A 79 2.03 -14.66 -12.87
N THR A 80 1.36 -14.90 -11.76
CA THR A 80 0.08 -15.62 -11.64
C THR A 80 -1.13 -14.79 -12.02
N LYS A 81 -0.92 -13.58 -12.57
CA LYS A 81 -1.99 -12.63 -12.91
C LYS A 81 -2.91 -12.28 -11.72
N SER A 82 -2.39 -12.32 -10.51
CA SER A 82 -3.08 -11.88 -9.29
C SER A 82 -2.45 -10.60 -8.75
N TRP A 83 -3.24 -9.79 -8.06
CA TRP A 83 -2.74 -8.61 -7.39
C TRP A 83 -1.93 -8.98 -6.16
N HIS A 84 -0.73 -8.39 -6.05
CA HIS A 84 0.02 -8.38 -4.81
C HIS A 84 0.69 -7.02 -4.58
N TRP A 85 1.01 -6.74 -3.35
CA TRP A 85 1.59 -5.47 -2.92
C TRP A 85 2.86 -5.72 -2.14
N HIS A 86 3.86 -4.91 -2.45
CA HIS A 86 5.07 -4.79 -1.65
C HIS A 86 4.98 -3.49 -0.85
N LEU A 87 4.83 -3.59 0.45
CA LEU A 87 4.65 -2.45 1.36
C LEU A 87 5.86 -2.32 2.26
N LEU A 88 6.53 -1.19 2.20
CA LEU A 88 7.64 -0.82 3.07
C LEU A 88 7.07 -0.26 4.37
N LEU A 89 7.14 -1.05 5.43
CA LEU A 89 6.55 -0.71 6.72
C LEU A 89 7.52 0.08 7.58
N ILE A 90 7.06 1.19 8.12
CA ILE A 90 7.79 2.06 9.05
C ILE A 90 7.31 1.71 10.47
N ALA A 91 8.03 0.81 11.12
CA ALA A 91 7.67 0.27 12.43
C ALA A 91 8.90 0.13 13.35
N PRO A 92 9.59 1.23 13.69
CA PRO A 92 10.89 1.19 14.39
C PRO A 92 10.82 0.50 15.76
N ASN A 93 9.68 0.58 16.43
CA ASN A 93 9.48 0.04 17.78
C ASN A 93 8.81 -1.36 17.78
N HIS A 94 8.76 -2.04 16.63
CA HIS A 94 8.09 -3.32 16.52
C HIS A 94 9.07 -4.42 16.12
N HIS A 95 9.22 -5.42 16.98
CA HIS A 95 9.99 -6.61 16.65
C HIS A 95 9.31 -7.44 15.56
N THR A 96 10.09 -8.02 14.66
CA THR A 96 9.60 -8.86 13.55
C THR A 96 8.63 -9.96 14.00
N ASN A 97 8.91 -10.61 15.14
CA ASN A 97 8.04 -11.67 15.67
C ASN A 97 6.67 -11.16 16.08
N LYS A 98 6.58 -9.94 16.63
CA LYS A 98 5.31 -9.29 16.96
C LYS A 98 4.50 -8.98 15.70
N LEU A 99 5.16 -8.48 14.66
CA LEU A 99 4.52 -8.21 13.37
C LEU A 99 4.04 -9.50 12.70
N LYS A 100 4.85 -10.56 12.71
CA LYS A 100 4.46 -11.88 12.20
C LYS A 100 3.25 -12.46 12.96
N ALA A 101 3.24 -12.36 14.28
CA ALA A 101 2.08 -12.77 15.08
C ALA A 101 0.81 -11.98 14.74
N ALA A 102 0.93 -10.66 14.52
CA ALA A 102 -0.19 -9.83 14.08
C ALA A 102 -0.67 -10.22 12.67
N ALA A 103 0.24 -10.56 11.74
CA ALA A 103 -0.09 -11.05 10.41
C ALA A 103 -0.88 -12.36 10.48
N ASN A 104 -0.39 -13.36 11.22
CA ASN A 104 -1.06 -14.65 11.40
C ASN A 104 -2.46 -14.47 12.01
N LYS A 105 -2.59 -13.58 12.99
CA LYS A 105 -3.90 -13.24 13.56
C LYS A 105 -4.82 -12.57 12.56
N THR A 106 -4.28 -11.72 11.67
CA THR A 106 -5.04 -11.07 10.61
C THR A 106 -5.54 -12.09 9.59
N ILE A 107 -4.68 -12.98 9.14
CA ILE A 107 -5.00 -14.10 8.24
C ILE A 107 -6.17 -14.92 8.83
N LYS A 108 -6.05 -15.34 10.09
CA LYS A 108 -7.09 -16.11 10.78
C LYS A 108 -8.41 -15.35 10.89
N ASN A 109 -8.37 -14.09 11.33
CA ASN A 109 -9.57 -13.28 11.55
C ASN A 109 -10.32 -12.97 10.25
N MET A 110 -9.60 -12.86 9.14
CA MET A 110 -10.17 -12.56 7.83
C MET A 110 -10.38 -13.80 6.96
N LYS A 111 -10.06 -14.99 7.48
CA LYS A 111 -10.16 -16.28 6.76
C LYS A 111 -9.39 -16.26 5.42
N LEU A 112 -8.20 -15.68 5.44
CA LEU A 112 -7.28 -15.65 4.29
C LEU A 112 -6.39 -16.89 4.27
N SER A 113 -5.75 -17.16 3.13
CA SER A 113 -4.72 -18.20 3.04
C SER A 113 -3.47 -17.80 3.83
N GLU A 114 -2.71 -18.80 4.32
CA GLU A 114 -1.50 -18.57 5.12
C GLU A 114 -0.42 -17.77 4.38
N GLU A 115 -0.40 -17.85 3.06
CA GLU A 115 0.55 -17.14 2.20
C GLU A 115 0.14 -15.66 1.90
N THR A 116 -1.02 -15.23 2.38
CA THR A 116 -1.55 -13.89 2.05
C THR A 116 -0.66 -12.77 2.55
N ILE A 117 -0.10 -12.89 3.76
CA ILE A 117 0.73 -11.85 4.37
C ILE A 117 2.09 -12.43 4.74
N HIS A 118 3.15 -11.88 4.15
CA HIS A 118 4.51 -12.24 4.47
C HIS A 118 5.30 -11.01 4.96
N ILE A 119 6.11 -11.17 6.03
CA ILE A 119 6.88 -10.09 6.64
C ILE A 119 8.35 -10.48 6.71
N THR A 120 9.19 -9.62 6.15
CA THR A 120 10.64 -9.76 6.18
C THR A 120 11.29 -8.51 6.76
N PRO A 121 12.20 -8.60 7.75
CA PRO A 121 12.93 -7.43 8.23
C PRO A 121 13.91 -6.94 7.17
N ILE A 122 14.04 -5.62 7.05
CA ILE A 122 15.05 -4.98 6.20
C ILE A 122 16.32 -4.83 7.06
N LYS A 123 17.29 -5.74 6.86
CA LYS A 123 18.53 -5.75 7.64
C LYS A 123 19.68 -5.09 6.90
N ASN A 124 19.85 -5.46 5.63
CA ASN A 124 20.97 -5.04 4.80
C ASN A 124 20.46 -4.34 3.54
N ASN A 125 21.21 -3.35 3.07
CA ASN A 125 20.95 -2.63 1.85
C ASN A 125 19.48 -2.20 1.66
N PRO A 126 18.93 -1.31 2.52
CA PRO A 126 17.54 -0.89 2.46
C PRO A 126 17.20 -0.23 1.11
N GLN A 127 18.15 0.46 0.46
CA GLN A 127 17.94 1.06 -0.85
C GLN A 127 17.63 0.01 -1.93
N TYR A 128 18.32 -1.16 -1.87
CA TYR A 128 18.01 -2.27 -2.77
C TYR A 128 16.59 -2.79 -2.58
N VAL A 129 16.16 -2.98 -1.32
CA VAL A 129 14.81 -3.45 -1.01
C VAL A 129 13.75 -2.43 -1.47
N ILE A 130 14.00 -1.13 -1.27
CA ILE A 130 13.14 -0.05 -1.73
C ILE A 130 13.05 -0.07 -3.26
N GLY A 131 14.20 -0.11 -3.96
CA GLY A 131 14.26 -0.18 -5.42
C GLY A 131 13.52 -1.40 -5.96
N TYR A 132 13.66 -2.56 -5.30
CA TYR A 132 12.91 -3.76 -5.66
C TYR A 132 11.39 -3.56 -5.51
N CYS A 133 10.92 -2.94 -4.43
CA CYS A 133 9.50 -2.65 -4.24
C CYS A 133 8.95 -1.69 -5.30
N LEU A 134 9.80 -0.80 -5.80
CA LEU A 134 9.43 0.22 -6.78
C LEU A 134 9.75 -0.19 -8.23
N LYS A 135 10.18 -1.43 -8.48
CA LYS A 135 10.62 -1.93 -9.81
C LYS A 135 9.56 -1.77 -10.89
N GLU A 136 8.29 -1.85 -10.54
CA GLU A 136 7.17 -1.67 -11.47
C GLU A 136 7.04 -0.22 -11.98
N LEU A 137 7.69 0.75 -11.32
CA LEU A 137 7.82 2.10 -11.85
C LEU A 137 8.67 2.16 -13.13
N ASP A 138 9.59 1.19 -13.27
CA ASP A 138 10.48 1.07 -14.44
C ASP A 138 9.99 0.06 -15.48
N ALA A 139 9.04 -0.82 -15.11
CA ALA A 139 8.74 -2.02 -15.89
C ALA A 139 8.04 -1.76 -17.21
N ASP A 140 7.42 -0.61 -17.36
CA ASP A 140 6.66 -0.30 -18.57
C ASP A 140 7.38 0.73 -19.42
N LYS A 141 8.22 0.22 -20.34
CA LYS A 141 9.02 1.05 -21.28
C LYS A 141 8.17 1.96 -22.18
N ASN A 142 6.85 1.73 -22.25
CA ASN A 142 5.91 2.40 -23.15
C ASN A 142 4.79 3.15 -22.45
N THR A 143 4.68 3.14 -21.12
CA THR A 143 3.57 3.76 -20.42
C THR A 143 4.02 4.85 -19.46
N ARG A 144 3.14 5.82 -19.28
CA ARG A 144 3.26 6.86 -18.28
C ARG A 144 3.38 6.23 -16.89
N PHE A 145 4.13 6.88 -16.01
CA PHE A 145 4.16 6.59 -14.58
C PHE A 145 2.73 6.34 -14.07
N ASP A 146 2.46 5.10 -13.66
CA ASP A 146 1.15 4.72 -13.12
C ASP A 146 1.13 5.01 -11.61
N SER A 147 0.80 6.26 -11.29
CA SER A 147 0.69 6.71 -9.89
C SER A 147 -0.35 5.92 -9.10
N ASP A 148 -1.32 5.31 -9.78
CA ASP A 148 -2.40 4.56 -9.13
C ASP A 148 -1.92 3.24 -8.52
N ARG A 149 -0.71 2.81 -8.87
CA ARG A 149 -0.06 1.65 -8.27
C ARG A 149 0.74 1.99 -7.00
N LEU A 150 1.14 3.25 -6.85
CA LEU A 150 1.83 3.70 -5.65
C LEU A 150 0.82 3.93 -4.53
N ILE A 151 1.05 3.27 -3.40
CA ILE A 151 0.10 3.25 -2.28
C ILE A 151 0.78 3.78 -1.04
N PHE A 152 0.14 4.74 -0.42
CA PHE A 152 0.53 5.29 0.88
C PHE A 152 -0.50 4.92 1.94
N SER A 153 -0.05 4.76 3.17
CA SER A 153 -0.94 4.45 4.28
C SER A 153 -2.04 5.51 4.48
N TRP A 154 -1.70 6.78 4.31
CA TRP A 154 -2.66 7.89 4.44
C TRP A 154 -3.72 7.86 3.33
N ASP A 155 -3.37 7.59 2.07
CA ASP A 155 -4.33 7.52 0.96
C ASP A 155 -5.30 6.36 1.15
N LEU A 156 -4.78 5.20 1.58
CA LEU A 156 -5.57 4.01 1.79
C LEU A 156 -6.56 4.18 2.95
N PHE A 157 -6.22 5.02 3.95
CA PHE A 157 -7.05 5.24 5.13
C PHE A 157 -7.99 6.44 4.96
N ASP A 158 -7.62 7.44 4.18
CA ASP A 158 -8.42 8.63 3.89
C ASP A 158 -9.56 8.38 2.88
N LEU A 159 -9.47 7.34 2.07
CA LEU A 159 -10.58 6.89 1.19
C LEU A 159 -11.89 6.67 1.95
N LYS A 160 -11.83 6.45 3.27
CA LYS A 160 -13.00 6.33 4.13
C LYS A 160 -13.72 7.65 4.40
N TYR A 161 -13.01 8.78 4.39
CA TYR A 161 -13.60 10.10 4.68
C TYR A 161 -14.32 10.72 3.49
N LYS A 162 -13.91 10.41 2.27
CA LYS A 162 -14.53 10.98 1.05
C LYS A 162 -15.82 10.28 0.62
N SER A 163 -16.09 9.06 1.09
CA SER A 163 -17.30 8.29 0.70
C SER A 163 -18.54 8.54 1.55
N HIS A 164 -18.51 9.42 2.57
CA HIS A 164 -19.58 9.52 3.55
C HIS A 164 -20.24 10.89 3.72
N LYS A 165 -20.20 11.77 2.71
CA LYS A 165 -21.19 12.86 2.64
C LYS A 165 -21.52 13.16 1.17
N PRO A 166 -22.65 12.67 0.64
CA PRO A 166 -23.22 13.34 -0.50
C PRO A 166 -23.56 14.76 -0.04
N HIS A 167 -22.92 15.76 -0.62
CA HIS A 167 -23.33 17.14 -0.48
C HIS A 167 -24.80 17.22 -0.98
N LYS A 168 -25.73 17.27 -0.04
CA LYS A 168 -27.08 17.73 -0.39
C LYS A 168 -26.92 19.17 -0.88
N PRO A 169 -27.31 19.49 -2.12
CA PRO A 169 -27.34 20.87 -2.56
C PRO A 169 -28.29 21.62 -1.63
N LYS A 170 -27.81 22.73 -1.05
CA LYS A 170 -28.66 23.66 -0.33
C LYS A 170 -29.68 24.17 -1.35
N VAL A 171 -30.94 23.76 -1.21
CA VAL A 171 -32.05 24.37 -1.90
C VAL A 171 -32.12 25.81 -1.40
N LEU A 172 -31.72 26.76 -2.24
CA LEU A 172 -31.97 28.16 -2.02
C LEU A 172 -33.48 28.39 -2.16
N ASN A 173 -34.15 28.47 -1.03
CA ASN A 173 -35.50 29.00 -0.99
C ASN A 173 -35.47 30.44 -1.51
N LYS A 174 -35.90 30.65 -2.74
CA LYS A 174 -36.29 31.95 -3.24
C LYS A 174 -37.56 32.35 -2.46
N GLN A 175 -37.43 33.23 -1.47
CA GLN A 175 -38.54 33.98 -0.95
C GLN A 175 -38.92 35.04 -1.99
N ASN A 176 -40.12 34.88 -2.51
CA ASN A 176 -40.80 35.92 -3.29
C ASN A 176 -41.19 37.05 -2.36
N HIS A 177 -40.80 38.27 -2.75
CA HIS A 177 -41.52 39.48 -2.45
C HIS A 177 -41.99 40.10 -3.75
#